data_26cba803b7461a624244571115947787
#
_entry.id   26cba803b7461a624244571115947787
#
_cell.length_a   1.000
_cell.length_b   1.000
_cell.length_c   1.000
_cell.angle_alpha   90.00
_cell.angle_beta   90.00
_cell.angle_gamma   90.00
#
_symmetry.space_group_name_H-M   'P 1'
#
loop_
_entity.id
_entity.type
_entity.pdbx_description
1 polymer ?
#
loop_
_entity_poly.entity_id
_entity_poly.type
_entity_poly.pdbx_seq_one_letter_code
_entity_poly.pdbx_strand_id
1 'polypeptide(L)'
;VAALQPSKAPGSLLPRSLLPRPVLVLHRWLGVFVGLLMTLWCLSGFVMIYVDYPRLEPAAQLQGLAPLQLPPGPVWNDPAWEEAGLAPDLPIASARVEMMAGRPVLRIVSAATGDRPIAQMRTMPETIDLATGRKLAPPGRADLAGIAADYARGHAIGGAAPALSETGIDQWTVQTYRRSAPLFRADYADPAGTVIYISGRSGEVVQETTRFQRFWGWLGAVPHWLYPTILRQDGALWNQVVVWTSLAGCFLTGTGIWAG
;
A
#
# COMPACT_ATOMS: atom_id res chain seq x y z
N VAL A 1 -4.28 -81.62 33.98
CA VAL A 1 -4.56 -80.19 33.96
C VAL A 1 -3.40 -79.52 33.18
N ALA A 2 -3.61 -79.25 31.89
CA ALA A 2 -2.64 -78.56 31.04
C ALA A 2 -2.79 -77.07 31.23
N ALA A 3 -1.71 -76.41 31.69
CA ALA A 3 -1.65 -74.97 31.84
C ALA A 3 -1.53 -74.29 30.45
N LEU A 4 -2.55 -73.53 30.09
CA LEU A 4 -2.55 -72.64 28.92
C LEU A 4 -1.52 -71.50 29.12
N GLN A 5 -0.45 -71.49 28.33
CA GLN A 5 0.48 -70.35 28.26
C GLN A 5 -0.21 -69.15 27.59
N PRO A 6 -0.06 -67.95 28.15
CA PRO A 6 -0.60 -66.73 27.51
C PRO A 6 0.14 -66.45 26.20
N SER A 7 -0.61 -66.36 25.12
CA SER A 7 -0.15 -65.94 23.81
C SER A 7 0.48 -64.49 23.91
N LYS A 8 1.76 -64.38 23.52
CA LYS A 8 2.39 -63.05 23.30
C LYS A 8 1.63 -62.38 22.21
N ALA A 9 1.02 -61.25 22.57
CA ALA A 9 0.44 -60.33 21.59
C ALA A 9 1.49 -59.93 20.54
N PRO A 10 1.16 -59.87 19.24
CA PRO A 10 2.08 -59.43 18.22
C PRO A 10 2.47 -57.98 18.52
N GLY A 11 3.77 -57.77 18.76
CA GLY A 11 4.32 -56.43 18.92
C GLY A 11 3.93 -55.55 17.74
N SER A 12 3.48 -54.35 18.03
CA SER A 12 3.10 -53.36 17.03
C SER A 12 4.23 -53.15 16.01
N LEU A 13 4.03 -53.66 14.81
CA LEU A 13 4.87 -53.42 13.64
C LEU A 13 4.56 -51.98 13.07
N LEU A 14 4.60 -50.97 13.94
CA LEU A 14 4.64 -49.62 13.43
C LEU A 14 6.08 -49.37 12.95
N PRO A 15 6.30 -49.04 11.68
CA PRO A 15 7.62 -48.75 11.20
C PRO A 15 8.20 -47.58 12.00
N ARG A 16 9.37 -47.80 12.62
CA ARG A 16 10.19 -46.71 13.15
C ARG A 16 10.33 -45.69 12.05
N SER A 17 10.04 -44.40 12.36
CA SER A 17 10.14 -43.29 11.41
C SER A 17 11.40 -43.43 10.55
N LEU A 18 11.23 -43.50 9.24
CA LEU A 18 12.32 -43.65 8.26
C LEU A 18 13.21 -42.39 8.19
N LEU A 19 12.80 -41.31 8.87
CA LEU A 19 13.53 -40.06 8.89
C LEU A 19 14.71 -40.09 9.86
N PRO A 20 15.90 -39.65 9.45
CA PRO A 20 17.05 -39.48 10.32
C PRO A 20 16.73 -38.59 11.53
N ARG A 21 17.27 -38.93 12.71
CA ARG A 21 17.07 -38.11 13.94
C ARG A 21 17.25 -36.62 13.76
N PRO A 22 18.30 -36.09 13.05
CA PRO A 22 18.45 -34.66 12.86
C PRO A 22 17.28 -34.01 12.08
N VAL A 23 16.68 -34.73 11.13
CA VAL A 23 15.51 -34.25 10.38
C VAL A 23 14.29 -34.14 11.28
N LEU A 24 14.08 -35.10 12.18
CA LEU A 24 12.98 -35.06 13.17
C LEU A 24 13.16 -33.88 14.16
N VAL A 25 14.38 -33.64 14.62
CA VAL A 25 14.67 -32.47 15.48
C VAL A 25 14.43 -31.18 14.75
N LEU A 26 14.90 -31.06 13.51
CA LEU A 26 14.67 -29.87 12.65
C LEU A 26 13.17 -29.69 12.40
N HIS A 27 12.44 -30.75 12.04
CA HIS A 27 10.99 -30.72 11.83
C HIS A 27 10.26 -30.19 13.09
N ARG A 28 10.64 -30.68 14.27
CA ARG A 28 10.03 -30.24 15.53
C ARG A 28 10.20 -28.74 15.78
N TRP A 29 11.44 -28.24 15.67
CA TRP A 29 11.71 -26.80 15.92
C TRP A 29 11.12 -25.91 14.84
N LEU A 30 11.24 -26.34 13.59
CA LEU A 30 10.61 -25.64 12.47
C LEU A 30 9.09 -25.60 12.62
N GLY A 31 8.49 -26.73 13.10
CA GLY A 31 7.07 -26.84 13.39
C GLY A 31 6.59 -25.82 14.43
N VAL A 32 7.37 -25.60 15.50
CA VAL A 32 7.07 -24.57 16.49
C VAL A 32 7.11 -23.17 15.85
N PHE A 33 8.20 -22.85 15.13
CA PHE A 33 8.37 -21.54 14.54
C PHE A 33 7.32 -21.25 13.43
N VAL A 34 7.19 -22.15 12.47
CA VAL A 34 6.23 -22.01 11.37
C VAL A 34 4.80 -22.07 11.88
N GLY A 35 4.52 -22.93 12.88
CA GLY A 35 3.20 -23.03 13.51
C GLY A 35 2.78 -21.70 14.19
N LEU A 36 3.69 -21.06 14.93
CA LEU A 36 3.45 -19.74 15.52
C LEU A 36 3.21 -18.67 14.43
N LEU A 37 4.02 -18.69 13.36
CA LEU A 37 3.85 -17.78 12.24
C LEU A 37 2.49 -17.98 11.54
N MET A 38 2.09 -19.22 11.30
CA MET A 38 0.80 -19.56 10.70
C MET A 38 -0.37 -19.17 11.61
N THR A 39 -0.24 -19.35 12.93
CA THR A 39 -1.25 -18.89 13.89
C THR A 39 -1.40 -17.38 13.84
N LEU A 40 -0.29 -16.63 13.86
CA LEU A 40 -0.31 -15.18 13.70
C LEU A 40 -0.93 -14.77 12.37
N TRP A 41 -0.59 -15.50 11.30
CA TRP A 41 -1.13 -15.23 9.96
C TRP A 41 -2.64 -15.46 9.91
N CYS A 42 -3.17 -16.54 10.47
CA CYS A 42 -4.61 -16.81 10.55
C CYS A 42 -5.33 -15.73 11.38
N LEU A 43 -4.80 -15.39 12.56
CA LEU A 43 -5.40 -14.37 13.43
C LEU A 43 -5.42 -12.99 12.78
N SER A 44 -4.31 -12.60 12.12
CA SER A 44 -4.24 -11.33 11.41
C SER A 44 -5.14 -11.31 10.17
N GLY A 45 -5.28 -12.42 9.47
CA GLY A 45 -6.22 -12.59 8.36
C GLY A 45 -7.68 -12.42 8.80
N PHE A 46 -8.02 -12.94 10.00
CA PHE A 46 -9.36 -12.72 10.57
C PHE A 46 -9.65 -11.23 10.79
N VAL A 47 -8.67 -10.46 11.27
CA VAL A 47 -8.81 -9.00 11.40
C VAL A 47 -9.06 -8.35 10.04
N MET A 48 -8.35 -8.79 9.00
CA MET A 48 -8.46 -8.22 7.64
C MET A 48 -9.80 -8.47 6.96
N ILE A 49 -10.61 -9.42 7.44
CA ILE A 49 -11.99 -9.61 6.94
C ILE A 49 -12.83 -8.35 7.25
N TYR A 50 -12.51 -7.64 8.34
CA TYR A 50 -13.29 -6.50 8.81
C TYR A 50 -12.62 -5.16 8.58
N VAL A 51 -11.29 -5.12 8.52
CA VAL A 51 -10.53 -3.87 8.39
C VAL A 51 -9.40 -4.05 7.39
N ASP A 52 -9.56 -3.42 6.24
CA ASP A 52 -8.54 -3.37 5.20
C ASP A 52 -7.31 -2.53 5.62
N TYR A 53 -6.23 -2.72 4.87
CA TYR A 53 -5.09 -1.80 4.94
C TYR A 53 -5.52 -0.40 4.52
N PRO A 54 -5.12 0.67 5.24
CA PRO A 54 -5.50 2.03 4.91
C PRO A 54 -5.16 2.39 3.46
N ARG A 55 -6.15 2.89 2.75
CA ARG A 55 -6.01 3.38 1.38
C ARG A 55 -6.96 4.54 1.14
N LEU A 56 -6.58 5.44 0.26
CA LEU A 56 -7.49 6.48 -0.20
C LEU A 56 -8.45 5.88 -1.23
N GLU A 57 -9.73 5.85 -0.90
CA GLU A 57 -10.76 5.43 -1.82
C GLU A 57 -11.03 6.51 -2.88
N PRO A 58 -11.32 6.13 -4.14
CA PRO A 58 -11.59 7.10 -5.20
C PRO A 58 -12.72 8.08 -4.86
N ALA A 59 -13.76 7.61 -4.19
CA ALA A 59 -14.86 8.47 -3.74
C ALA A 59 -14.39 9.50 -2.71
N ALA A 60 -13.56 9.12 -1.74
CA ALA A 60 -12.99 10.01 -0.75
C ALA A 60 -12.03 11.02 -1.40
N GLN A 61 -11.24 10.59 -2.39
CA GLN A 61 -10.39 11.50 -3.15
C GLN A 61 -11.22 12.58 -3.86
N LEU A 62 -12.29 12.20 -4.54
CA LEU A 62 -13.17 13.14 -5.25
C LEU A 62 -13.90 14.08 -4.27
N GLN A 63 -14.36 13.55 -3.14
CA GLN A 63 -15.01 14.34 -2.09
C GLN A 63 -14.07 15.40 -1.49
N GLY A 64 -12.78 15.11 -1.43
CA GLY A 64 -11.74 16.02 -0.95
C GLY A 64 -11.37 17.16 -1.91
N LEU A 65 -11.91 17.15 -3.15
CA LEU A 65 -11.68 18.22 -4.11
C LEU A 65 -12.65 19.37 -3.89
N ALA A 66 -12.17 20.62 -4.10
CA ALA A 66 -13.07 21.77 -4.14
C ALA A 66 -14.02 21.67 -5.35
N PRO A 67 -15.25 22.23 -5.24
CA PRO A 67 -16.18 22.29 -6.37
C PRO A 67 -15.55 22.98 -7.59
N LEU A 68 -15.72 22.38 -8.77
CA LEU A 68 -15.11 22.85 -10.01
C LEU A 68 -15.61 24.26 -10.38
N GLN A 69 -14.69 25.16 -10.57
CA GLN A 69 -14.94 26.52 -11.04
C GLN A 69 -14.09 26.76 -12.29
N LEU A 70 -14.72 26.74 -13.46
CA LEU A 70 -14.02 27.00 -14.72
C LEU A 70 -14.00 28.49 -15.02
N PRO A 71 -12.90 29.03 -15.57
CA PRO A 71 -12.86 30.40 -16.06
C PRO A 71 -13.81 30.56 -17.25
N PRO A 72 -14.31 31.78 -17.52
CA PRO A 72 -15.24 32.05 -18.63
C PRO A 72 -14.72 31.66 -20.03
N GLY A 73 -13.41 31.56 -20.17
CA GLY A 73 -12.74 31.10 -21.38
C GLY A 73 -11.46 30.35 -21.00
N PRO A 74 -11.51 29.04 -20.76
CA PRO A 74 -10.30 28.29 -20.48
C PRO A 74 -9.34 28.38 -21.67
N VAL A 75 -8.05 28.62 -21.36
CA VAL A 75 -7.04 28.79 -22.40
C VAL A 75 -6.58 27.43 -22.89
N TRP A 76 -7.07 27.09 -24.09
CA TRP A 76 -6.64 25.91 -24.83
C TRP A 76 -5.82 26.39 -26.04
N ASN A 77 -4.52 26.56 -25.86
CA ASN A 77 -3.67 26.98 -26.97
C ASN A 77 -2.54 25.96 -27.18
N ASP A 78 -2.16 25.76 -28.42
CA ASP A 78 -1.09 24.81 -28.81
C ASP A 78 0.22 25.05 -28.08
N PRO A 79 0.69 26.29 -27.81
CA PRO A 79 1.90 26.53 -27.05
C PRO A 79 1.89 25.93 -25.63
N ALA A 80 0.73 25.88 -24.97
CA ALA A 80 0.61 25.29 -23.64
C ALA A 80 0.86 23.78 -23.63
N TRP A 81 0.45 23.11 -24.71
CA TRP A 81 0.67 21.68 -24.89
C TRP A 81 2.14 21.36 -25.16
N GLU A 82 2.80 22.15 -26.01
CA GLU A 82 4.22 22.02 -26.29
C GLU A 82 5.06 22.30 -25.06
N GLU A 83 4.74 23.35 -24.30
CA GLU A 83 5.41 23.68 -23.03
C GLU A 83 5.22 22.57 -21.97
N ALA A 84 4.07 21.93 -21.97
CA ALA A 84 3.80 20.77 -21.11
C ALA A 84 4.53 19.48 -21.57
N GLY A 85 5.20 19.50 -22.73
CA GLY A 85 5.84 18.34 -23.34
C GLY A 85 4.83 17.32 -23.91
N LEU A 86 3.61 17.77 -24.21
CA LEU A 86 2.55 16.98 -24.80
C LEU A 86 2.60 17.16 -26.32
N ALA A 87 3.19 16.22 -27.01
CA ALA A 87 3.13 16.19 -28.48
C ALA A 87 1.69 16.00 -28.96
N PRO A 88 1.29 16.59 -30.10
CA PRO A 88 -0.09 16.46 -30.61
C PRO A 88 -0.56 15.03 -30.85
N ASP A 89 0.37 14.12 -31.07
CA ASP A 89 0.16 12.69 -31.32
C ASP A 89 0.39 11.81 -30.07
N LEU A 90 0.67 12.44 -28.91
CA LEU A 90 0.91 11.69 -27.69
C LEU A 90 -0.37 10.97 -27.23
N PRO A 91 -0.36 9.64 -27.11
CA PRO A 91 -1.53 8.90 -26.65
C PRO A 91 -1.82 9.26 -25.18
N ILE A 92 -3.04 9.72 -24.90
CA ILE A 92 -3.50 10.09 -23.57
C ILE A 92 -4.16 8.86 -22.93
N ALA A 93 -3.65 8.43 -21.76
CA ALA A 93 -4.25 7.38 -20.95
C ALA A 93 -5.43 7.91 -20.13
N SER A 94 -5.30 9.11 -19.57
CA SER A 94 -6.38 9.78 -18.84
C SER A 94 -6.18 11.28 -18.83
N ALA A 95 -7.30 12.00 -18.85
CA ALA A 95 -7.34 13.45 -18.64
C ALA A 95 -8.43 13.74 -17.60
N ARG A 96 -8.13 14.62 -16.64
CA ARG A 96 -9.06 15.00 -15.57
C ARG A 96 -8.95 16.49 -15.30
N VAL A 97 -10.12 17.14 -15.23
CA VAL A 97 -10.22 18.53 -14.79
C VAL A 97 -10.63 18.55 -13.31
N GLU A 98 -9.92 19.32 -12.50
CA GLU A 98 -10.19 19.43 -11.06
C GLU A 98 -9.72 20.78 -10.52
N MET A 99 -10.10 21.10 -9.28
CA MET A 99 -9.53 22.25 -8.57
C MET A 99 -8.29 21.79 -7.78
N MET A 100 -7.23 22.60 -7.83
CA MET A 100 -6.03 22.42 -7.03
C MET A 100 -5.64 23.74 -6.37
N ALA A 101 -5.78 23.83 -5.06
CA ALA A 101 -5.48 25.05 -4.28
C ALA A 101 -6.13 26.32 -4.90
N GLY A 102 -7.42 26.25 -5.21
CA GLY A 102 -8.20 27.35 -5.77
C GLY A 102 -8.00 27.61 -7.27
N ARG A 103 -7.20 26.81 -7.98
CA ARG A 103 -6.97 26.91 -9.43
C ARG A 103 -7.61 25.76 -10.18
N PRO A 104 -8.33 26.01 -11.29
CA PRO A 104 -8.80 24.95 -12.16
C PRO A 104 -7.62 24.39 -12.97
N VAL A 105 -7.40 23.09 -12.87
CA VAL A 105 -6.28 22.42 -13.53
C VAL A 105 -6.73 21.26 -14.38
N LEU A 106 -6.01 21.02 -15.47
CA LEU A 106 -6.10 19.81 -16.28
C LEU A 106 -4.91 18.91 -15.93
N ARG A 107 -5.19 17.70 -15.47
CA ARG A 107 -4.20 16.65 -15.28
C ARG A 107 -4.24 15.68 -16.42
N ILE A 108 -3.11 15.46 -17.05
CA ILE A 108 -2.97 14.54 -18.18
C ILE A 108 -1.95 13.47 -17.82
N VAL A 109 -2.35 12.24 -18.01
CA VAL A 109 -1.45 11.09 -17.94
C VAL A 109 -1.30 10.54 -19.34
N SER A 110 -0.08 10.57 -19.88
CA SER A 110 0.21 9.98 -21.17
C SER A 110 0.20 8.46 -21.09
N ALA A 111 -0.30 7.80 -22.14
CA ALA A 111 -0.17 6.37 -22.28
C ALA A 111 1.30 6.02 -22.58
N ALA A 112 1.79 4.96 -21.96
CA ALA A 112 3.12 4.49 -22.26
C ALA A 112 3.18 3.94 -23.67
N THR A 113 4.07 4.46 -24.49
CA THR A 113 4.39 3.95 -25.80
C THR A 113 5.63 3.06 -25.72
N GLY A 114 5.53 1.81 -26.17
CA GLY A 114 6.65 0.87 -26.31
C GLY A 114 6.78 -0.19 -25.22
N ASP A 115 7.79 -1.06 -25.39
CA ASP A 115 8.10 -2.25 -24.56
C ASP A 115 8.62 -1.94 -23.15
N ARG A 116 8.19 -0.86 -22.51
CA ARG A 116 8.61 -0.54 -21.14
C ARG A 116 7.83 -1.39 -20.12
N PRO A 117 8.52 -1.92 -19.10
CA PRO A 117 7.84 -2.65 -18.02
C PRO A 117 6.73 -1.80 -17.39
N ILE A 118 5.58 -2.43 -17.08
CA ILE A 118 4.38 -1.80 -16.50
C ILE A 118 4.70 -0.90 -15.29
N ALA A 119 5.73 -1.23 -14.52
CA ALA A 119 6.20 -0.42 -13.39
C ALA A 119 6.77 0.95 -13.79
N GLN A 120 7.27 1.10 -15.03
CA GLN A 120 7.76 2.36 -15.59
C GLN A 120 6.69 3.10 -16.42
N MET A 121 5.54 2.46 -16.65
CA MET A 121 4.44 2.99 -17.46
C MET A 121 3.54 4.00 -16.74
N ARG A 122 3.69 4.16 -15.43
CA ARG A 122 2.92 5.18 -14.68
C ARG A 122 3.67 6.49 -14.69
N THR A 123 3.54 7.20 -15.79
CA THR A 123 3.92 8.62 -15.87
C THR A 123 3.12 9.42 -14.85
N MET A 124 3.82 10.31 -14.15
CA MET A 124 3.15 11.29 -13.27
C MET A 124 2.28 12.19 -14.13
N PRO A 125 1.12 12.62 -13.63
CA PRO A 125 0.27 13.53 -14.38
C PRO A 125 1.01 14.84 -14.62
N GLU A 126 1.00 15.29 -15.86
CA GLU A 126 1.31 16.69 -16.19
C GLU A 126 0.13 17.55 -15.80
N THR A 127 0.40 18.68 -15.15
CA THR A 127 -0.65 19.58 -14.63
C THR A 127 -0.58 20.92 -15.34
N ILE A 128 -1.68 21.29 -15.98
CA ILE A 128 -1.82 22.54 -16.72
C ILE A 128 -2.88 23.41 -16.02
N ASP A 129 -2.56 24.66 -15.77
CA ASP A 129 -3.50 25.65 -15.26
C ASP A 129 -4.45 26.08 -16.39
N LEU A 130 -5.75 25.85 -16.21
CA LEU A 130 -6.76 26.17 -17.23
C LEU A 130 -7.05 27.67 -17.36
N ALA A 131 -6.66 28.49 -16.40
CA ALA A 131 -6.82 29.92 -16.49
C ALA A 131 -5.70 30.58 -17.33
N THR A 132 -4.50 30.01 -17.30
CA THR A 132 -3.31 30.57 -17.96
C THR A 132 -2.83 29.74 -19.15
N GLY A 133 -3.25 28.49 -19.27
CA GLY A 133 -2.78 27.54 -20.27
C GLY A 133 -1.34 27.06 -20.05
N ARG A 134 -0.75 27.31 -18.89
CA ARG A 134 0.66 26.98 -18.63
C ARG A 134 0.79 25.74 -17.77
N LYS A 135 1.88 25.00 -18.00
CA LYS A 135 2.28 23.92 -17.11
C LYS A 135 2.58 24.46 -15.72
N LEU A 136 2.01 23.82 -14.70
CA LEU A 136 2.28 24.20 -13.32
C LEU A 136 3.57 23.55 -12.81
N ALA A 137 4.35 24.35 -12.09
CA ALA A 137 5.44 23.85 -11.28
C ALA A 137 4.88 22.97 -10.13
N PRO A 138 5.72 22.10 -9.53
CA PRO A 138 5.34 21.37 -8.32
C PRO A 138 4.78 22.32 -7.25
N PRO A 139 3.74 21.88 -6.51
CA PRO A 139 3.04 22.74 -5.54
C PRO A 139 3.98 23.20 -4.42
N GLY A 140 3.92 24.49 -4.12
CA GLY A 140 4.59 25.07 -2.97
C GLY A 140 3.86 24.76 -1.66
N ARG A 141 4.48 25.15 -0.52
CA ARG A 141 3.90 24.88 0.81
C ARG A 141 2.51 25.53 0.98
N ALA A 142 2.28 26.69 0.39
CA ALA A 142 0.97 27.34 0.43
C ALA A 142 -0.09 26.55 -0.36
N ASP A 143 0.27 26.02 -1.54
CA ASP A 143 -0.62 25.19 -2.34
C ASP A 143 -0.97 23.88 -1.59
N LEU A 144 0.03 23.23 -0.98
CA LEU A 144 -0.18 22.02 -0.19
C LEU A 144 -1.09 22.28 1.02
N ALA A 145 -0.95 23.42 1.68
CA ALA A 145 -1.84 23.82 2.76
C ALA A 145 -3.27 24.09 2.25
N GLY A 146 -3.42 24.71 1.07
CA GLY A 146 -4.70 24.90 0.40
C GLY A 146 -5.38 23.58 0.06
N ILE A 147 -4.64 22.62 -0.50
CA ILE A 147 -5.12 21.26 -0.81
C ILE A 147 -5.60 20.56 0.45
N ALA A 148 -4.82 20.62 1.54
CA ALA A 148 -5.22 20.04 2.81
C ALA A 148 -6.48 20.70 3.39
N ALA A 149 -6.63 22.03 3.23
CA ALA A 149 -7.84 22.73 3.66
C ALA A 149 -9.06 22.38 2.80
N ASP A 150 -8.89 22.20 1.47
CA ASP A 150 -9.95 21.74 0.58
C ASP A 150 -10.44 20.35 0.98
N TYR A 151 -9.49 19.43 1.26
CA TYR A 151 -9.81 18.09 1.73
C TYR A 151 -10.61 18.11 3.03
N ALA A 152 -10.19 18.93 4.00
CA ALA A 152 -10.91 19.07 5.26
C ALA A 152 -12.36 19.57 5.04
N ARG A 153 -12.56 20.55 4.13
CA ARG A 153 -13.89 21.05 3.81
C ARG A 153 -14.77 19.98 3.16
N GLY A 154 -14.23 19.25 2.18
CA GLY A 154 -14.95 18.19 1.49
C GLY A 154 -15.40 17.08 2.43
N HIS A 155 -14.58 16.74 3.41
CA HIS A 155 -14.86 15.70 4.40
C HIS A 155 -15.48 16.20 5.70
N ALA A 156 -15.84 17.49 5.77
CA ALA A 156 -16.39 18.12 6.98
C ALA A 156 -15.49 17.92 8.22
N ILE A 157 -14.19 17.86 8.05
CA ILE A 157 -13.21 17.77 9.12
C ILE A 157 -13.10 19.17 9.76
N GLY A 158 -13.68 19.29 10.95
CA GLY A 158 -13.63 20.53 11.72
C GLY A 158 -12.31 20.68 12.49
N GLY A 159 -12.04 21.89 12.96
CA GLY A 159 -10.91 22.19 13.84
C GLY A 159 -9.90 23.16 13.24
N ALA A 160 -8.70 23.18 13.82
CA ALA A 160 -7.59 24.01 13.34
C ALA A 160 -7.03 23.50 12.00
N ALA A 161 -6.31 24.37 11.29
CA ALA A 161 -5.58 23.97 10.10
C ALA A 161 -4.64 22.79 10.41
N PRO A 162 -4.53 21.79 9.51
CA PRO A 162 -3.70 20.63 9.77
C PRO A 162 -2.22 20.99 9.87
N ALA A 163 -1.51 20.27 10.73
CA ALA A 163 -0.06 20.37 10.81
C ALA A 163 0.56 19.73 9.57
N LEU A 164 1.19 20.53 8.71
CA LEU A 164 1.81 20.07 7.46
C LEU A 164 3.32 19.89 7.64
N SER A 165 3.82 18.69 7.38
CA SER A 165 5.23 18.34 7.43
C SER A 165 5.65 17.45 6.25
N GLU A 166 6.86 17.64 5.76
CA GLU A 166 7.45 16.67 4.83
C GLU A 166 7.74 15.36 5.56
N THR A 167 7.48 14.24 4.91
CA THR A 167 7.67 12.91 5.50
C THR A 167 8.43 11.98 4.57
N GLY A 168 9.23 11.11 5.15
CA GLY A 168 9.81 9.97 4.46
C GLY A 168 8.83 8.80 4.33
N ILE A 169 9.38 7.62 4.06
CA ILE A 169 8.59 6.37 4.06
C ILE A 169 8.16 6.06 5.49
N ASP A 170 6.87 5.95 5.72
CA ASP A 170 6.27 5.43 6.94
C ASP A 170 5.47 4.15 6.68
N GLN A 171 4.84 3.60 7.73
CA GLN A 171 4.09 2.34 7.64
C GLN A 171 2.95 2.40 6.62
N TRP A 172 2.39 3.57 6.36
CA TRP A 172 1.18 3.74 5.54
C TRP A 172 1.49 4.21 4.12
N THR A 173 2.73 4.62 3.85
CA THR A 173 3.16 5.20 2.58
C THR A 173 4.12 4.31 1.77
N VAL A 174 4.49 3.14 2.28
CA VAL A 174 5.48 2.25 1.62
C VAL A 174 5.17 1.99 0.14
N GLN A 175 3.88 1.88 -0.22
CA GLN A 175 3.47 1.64 -1.62
C GLN A 175 3.43 2.91 -2.46
N THR A 176 3.02 4.03 -1.86
CA THR A 176 2.78 5.29 -2.56
C THR A 176 4.04 6.13 -2.67
N TYR A 177 4.97 6.02 -1.71
CA TYR A 177 6.15 6.86 -1.62
C TYR A 177 6.99 6.87 -2.89
N ARG A 178 7.32 5.70 -3.44
CA ARG A 178 8.16 5.58 -4.64
C ARG A 178 7.59 6.28 -5.87
N ARG A 179 6.27 6.46 -5.92
CA ARG A 179 5.57 7.06 -7.06
C ARG A 179 5.29 8.55 -6.86
N SER A 180 5.13 8.97 -5.62
CA SER A 180 4.54 10.27 -5.29
C SER A 180 5.47 11.16 -4.48
N ALA A 181 6.67 10.71 -4.15
CA ALA A 181 7.65 11.47 -3.37
C ALA A 181 8.11 12.76 -4.11
N PRO A 182 8.43 13.83 -3.37
CA PRO A 182 8.34 13.94 -1.91
C PRO A 182 6.90 13.91 -1.42
N LEU A 183 6.67 13.38 -0.21
CA LEU A 183 5.35 13.36 0.41
C LEU A 183 5.26 14.37 1.53
N PHE A 184 4.10 15.00 1.63
CA PHE A 184 3.75 15.90 2.72
C PHE A 184 2.58 15.29 3.49
N ARG A 185 2.77 15.17 4.78
CA ARG A 185 1.79 14.65 5.71
C ARG A 185 1.03 15.81 6.33
N ALA A 186 -0.30 15.76 6.28
CA ALA A 186 -1.18 16.69 6.96
C ALA A 186 -1.95 15.96 8.07
N ASP A 187 -1.68 16.36 9.31
CA ASP A 187 -2.32 15.79 10.51
C ASP A 187 -3.48 16.69 10.93
N TYR A 188 -4.69 16.12 10.94
CA TYR A 188 -5.86 16.80 11.47
C TYR A 188 -6.05 16.45 12.94
N ALA A 189 -6.35 17.45 13.75
CA ALA A 189 -6.66 17.26 15.18
C ALA A 189 -8.13 16.87 15.39
N ASP A 190 -8.69 16.05 14.52
CA ASP A 190 -10.06 15.56 14.60
C ASP A 190 -10.18 14.31 15.51
N PRO A 191 -11.37 13.95 15.99
CA PRO A 191 -11.56 12.76 16.81
C PRO A 191 -11.14 11.45 16.14
N ALA A 192 -11.26 11.35 14.81
CA ALA A 192 -10.81 10.19 14.05
C ALA A 192 -9.29 10.10 13.94
N GLY A 193 -8.57 11.21 14.21
CA GLY A 193 -7.12 11.30 14.02
C GLY A 193 -6.75 11.09 12.58
N THR A 194 -7.45 11.78 11.69
CA THR A 194 -7.26 11.72 10.24
C THR A 194 -5.90 12.26 9.86
N VAL A 195 -5.22 11.54 8.98
CA VAL A 195 -3.94 11.94 8.37
C VAL A 195 -4.05 11.69 6.89
N ILE A 196 -3.72 12.71 6.09
CA ILE A 196 -3.57 12.54 4.65
C ILE A 196 -2.12 12.76 4.21
N TYR A 197 -1.79 12.17 3.08
CA TYR A 197 -0.48 12.33 2.45
C TYR A 197 -0.67 12.92 1.06
N ILE A 198 0.03 14.02 0.81
CA ILE A 198 -0.06 14.80 -0.43
C ILE A 198 1.26 14.67 -1.18
N SER A 199 1.21 14.39 -2.47
CA SER A 199 2.38 14.39 -3.32
C SER A 199 2.89 15.83 -3.50
N GLY A 200 4.13 16.10 -3.10
CA GLY A 200 4.79 17.37 -3.36
C GLY A 200 5.14 17.58 -4.83
N ARG A 201 4.97 16.56 -5.65
CA ARG A 201 5.21 16.64 -7.10
C ARG A 201 3.95 17.01 -7.87
N SER A 202 2.84 16.35 -7.56
CA SER A 202 1.58 16.53 -8.31
C SER A 202 0.51 17.32 -7.53
N GLY A 203 0.64 17.48 -6.21
CA GLY A 203 -0.41 18.05 -5.36
C GLY A 203 -1.60 17.11 -5.13
N GLU A 204 -1.53 15.85 -5.55
CA GLU A 204 -2.62 14.91 -5.31
C GLU A 204 -2.55 14.35 -3.89
N VAL A 205 -3.72 14.21 -3.26
CA VAL A 205 -3.85 13.39 -2.06
C VAL A 205 -3.73 11.94 -2.50
N VAL A 206 -2.74 11.23 -1.99
CA VAL A 206 -2.38 9.88 -2.45
C VAL A 206 -2.62 8.80 -1.42
N GLN A 207 -2.85 9.19 -0.17
CA GLN A 207 -3.15 8.26 0.92
C GLN A 207 -3.92 8.98 2.02
N GLU A 208 -4.80 8.23 2.68
CA GLU A 208 -5.54 8.64 3.87
C GLU A 208 -5.45 7.54 4.92
N THR A 209 -5.38 7.94 6.19
CA THR A 209 -5.47 7.01 7.32
C THR A 209 -6.20 7.65 8.49
N THR A 210 -6.93 6.84 9.25
CA THR A 210 -7.51 7.21 10.53
C THR A 210 -6.80 6.46 11.68
N ARG A 211 -6.98 6.90 12.93
CA ARG A 211 -6.45 6.20 14.10
C ARG A 211 -6.94 4.77 14.19
N PHE A 212 -8.22 4.54 13.89
CA PHE A 212 -8.85 3.22 13.85
C PHE A 212 -8.16 2.30 12.82
N GLN A 213 -8.00 2.77 11.59
CA GLN A 213 -7.35 2.00 10.51
C GLN A 213 -5.89 1.70 10.84
N ARG A 214 -5.16 2.67 11.42
CA ARG A 214 -3.76 2.45 11.81
C ARG A 214 -3.62 1.40 12.92
N PHE A 215 -4.50 1.44 13.94
CA PHE A 215 -4.47 0.46 15.02
C PHE A 215 -4.76 -0.95 14.50
N TRP A 216 -5.86 -1.14 13.78
CA TRP A 216 -6.23 -2.45 13.26
C TRP A 216 -5.30 -2.92 12.13
N GLY A 217 -4.73 -2.02 11.35
CA GLY A 217 -3.71 -2.33 10.36
C GLY A 217 -2.47 -2.99 10.97
N TRP A 218 -2.05 -2.57 12.17
CA TRP A 218 -0.97 -3.22 12.92
C TRP A 218 -1.30 -4.62 13.42
N LEU A 219 -2.56 -4.92 13.69
CA LEU A 219 -3.01 -6.25 14.11
C LEU A 219 -3.39 -7.15 12.92
N GLY A 220 -3.80 -6.57 11.81
CA GLY A 220 -4.23 -7.27 10.60
C GLY A 220 -3.18 -7.28 9.50
N ALA A 221 -3.27 -6.31 8.61
CA ALA A 221 -2.53 -6.30 7.34
C ALA A 221 -1.00 -6.30 7.49
N VAL A 222 -0.46 -5.61 8.48
CA VAL A 222 0.99 -5.53 8.67
C VAL A 222 1.61 -6.90 8.98
N PRO A 223 1.16 -7.68 9.97
CA PRO A 223 1.67 -9.02 10.21
C PRO A 223 1.23 -10.01 9.13
N HIS A 224 0.02 -9.88 8.59
CA HIS A 224 -0.48 -10.81 7.58
C HIS A 224 0.36 -10.81 6.29
N TRP A 225 0.79 -9.65 5.84
CA TRP A 225 1.61 -9.52 4.64
C TRP A 225 3.12 -9.48 4.90
N LEU A 226 3.54 -9.66 6.15
CA LEU A 226 4.93 -9.43 6.56
C LEU A 226 5.40 -8.03 6.10
N TYR A 227 4.64 -7.02 6.46
CA TYR A 227 4.68 -5.69 5.86
C TYR A 227 5.16 -4.56 6.78
N PRO A 228 5.94 -4.80 7.87
CA PRO A 228 6.52 -3.69 8.60
C PRO A 228 7.47 -2.90 7.71
N THR A 229 7.46 -1.58 7.85
CA THR A 229 8.23 -0.65 6.99
C THR A 229 9.70 -1.03 6.89
N ILE A 230 10.32 -1.38 8.01
CA ILE A 230 11.73 -1.76 8.08
C ILE A 230 12.08 -2.93 7.11
N LEU A 231 11.14 -3.83 6.90
CA LEU A 231 11.31 -4.95 5.97
C LEU A 231 10.87 -4.57 4.56
N ARG A 232 9.71 -3.94 4.42
CA ARG A 232 9.07 -3.72 3.12
C ARG A 232 9.68 -2.59 2.31
N GLN A 233 10.34 -1.62 2.95
CA GLN A 233 11.08 -0.56 2.23
C GLN A 233 12.19 -1.12 1.34
N ASP A 234 12.78 -2.26 1.73
CA ASP A 234 13.69 -3.04 0.88
C ASP A 234 12.92 -4.22 0.25
N GLY A 235 12.54 -4.05 -1.02
CA GLY A 235 11.77 -5.08 -1.73
C GLY A 235 12.55 -6.37 -1.96
N ALA A 236 13.88 -6.32 -2.06
CA ALA A 236 14.72 -7.51 -2.24
C ALA A 236 14.77 -8.32 -0.94
N LEU A 237 15.00 -7.64 0.19
CA LEU A 237 14.99 -8.27 1.51
C LEU A 237 13.62 -8.88 1.83
N TRP A 238 12.55 -8.13 1.59
CA TRP A 238 11.19 -8.63 1.81
C TRP A 238 10.92 -9.91 0.99
N ASN A 239 11.30 -9.90 -0.29
CA ASN A 239 11.15 -11.08 -1.16
C ASN A 239 11.91 -12.30 -0.62
N GLN A 240 13.15 -12.11 -0.15
CA GLN A 240 13.94 -13.19 0.45
C GLN A 240 13.26 -13.76 1.71
N VAL A 241 12.76 -12.92 2.59
CA VAL A 241 12.04 -13.36 3.79
C VAL A 241 10.81 -14.19 3.42
N VAL A 242 10.03 -13.75 2.44
CA VAL A 242 8.84 -14.49 1.97
C VAL A 242 9.23 -15.82 1.35
N VAL A 243 10.26 -15.87 0.51
CA VAL A 243 10.72 -17.11 -0.14
C VAL A 243 11.21 -18.12 0.91
N TRP A 244 12.08 -17.70 1.84
CA TRP A 244 12.64 -18.60 2.85
C TRP A 244 11.59 -19.11 3.84
N THR A 245 10.64 -18.27 4.26
CA THR A 245 9.54 -18.71 5.12
C THR A 245 8.61 -19.69 4.40
N SER A 246 8.35 -19.48 3.11
CA SER A 246 7.56 -20.40 2.28
C SER A 246 8.27 -21.76 2.10
N LEU A 247 9.58 -21.74 1.82
CA LEU A 247 10.38 -22.98 1.72
C LEU A 247 10.41 -23.75 3.05
N ALA A 248 10.53 -23.07 4.18
CA ALA A 248 10.44 -23.67 5.49
C ALA A 248 9.08 -24.37 5.72
N GLY A 249 7.98 -23.72 5.29
CA GLY A 249 6.64 -24.29 5.32
C GLY A 249 6.51 -25.53 4.43
N CYS A 250 7.02 -25.49 3.20
CA CYS A 250 7.03 -26.63 2.28
C CYS A 250 7.83 -27.82 2.86
N PHE A 251 9.01 -27.55 3.40
CA PHE A 251 9.83 -28.59 4.06
C PHE A 251 9.09 -29.22 5.25
N LEU A 252 8.48 -28.39 6.09
CA LEU A 252 7.70 -28.86 7.24
C LEU A 252 6.55 -29.76 6.80
N THR A 253 5.79 -29.35 5.78
CA THR A 253 4.68 -30.13 5.22
C THR A 253 5.18 -31.44 4.63
N GLY A 254 6.23 -31.43 3.81
CA GLY A 254 6.81 -32.64 3.20
C GLY A 254 7.30 -33.61 4.24
N THR A 255 8.05 -33.16 5.26
CA THR A 255 8.53 -34.03 6.35
C THR A 255 7.41 -34.51 7.26
N GLY A 256 6.33 -33.72 7.45
CA GLY A 256 5.14 -34.12 8.18
C GLY A 256 4.39 -35.26 7.49
N ILE A 257 4.16 -35.19 6.18
CA ILE A 257 3.55 -36.27 5.38
C ILE A 257 4.39 -37.52 5.42
N TRP A 258 5.71 -37.37 5.41
CA TRP A 258 6.60 -38.55 5.47
C TRP A 258 6.65 -39.22 6.86
N ALA A 259 6.54 -38.41 7.93
CA ALA A 259 6.66 -38.90 9.31
C ALA A 259 5.35 -39.47 9.87
N GLY A 260 4.18 -39.11 9.33
CA GLY A 260 2.84 -39.58 9.72
C GLY A 260 2.40 -40.76 8.90
#